data_3571f10229f8676214592b3e49a79c04
#
_entry.id   3571f10229f8676214592b3e49a79c04
#
_cell.length_a   1.000
_cell.length_b   1.000
_cell.length_c   1.000
_cell.angle_alpha   90.00
_cell.angle_beta   90.00
_cell.angle_gamma   90.00
#
_symmetry.space_group_name_H-M   'P 1'
#
loop_
_entity.id
_entity.type
_entity.pdbx_description
1 polymer ?
#
loop_
_entity_poly.entity_id
_entity_poly.type
_entity_poly.pdbx_seq_one_letter_code
_entity_poly.pdbx_strand_id
1 'polypeptide(L)'
;FRSSLVPLAIGGVVSLALMMFLRPPEKRDSHGSAHWAEYSDLRKMDLFNKHGVVVGLYDDKLANGFFIKKCTEILRWIESKKNETGSNFYKKIYKNFLGFYASLNHYYLHDNSNKHLAVVAPTRSGKGVGLIIPTLLGGWTESCIINDIKSENWGVTAGYRKKMGQTVIKFEPTATDGSTARWNPLNEIPIGTEEEVSASQNLAYV
;
A
#
# COMPACT_ATOMS: atom_id res chain seq x y z
N PHE A 1 -5.14 56.44 17.45
CA PHE A 1 -4.72 55.39 16.51
C PHE A 1 -3.21 55.04 16.57
N ARG A 2 -2.35 55.89 17.21
CA ARG A 2 -0.90 55.63 17.31
C ARG A 2 -0.45 54.80 18.53
N SER A 3 -1.29 54.64 19.54
CA SER A 3 -0.94 53.98 20.81
C SER A 3 -1.10 52.47 20.82
N SER A 4 -1.78 51.86 19.81
CA SER A 4 -2.00 50.43 19.73
C SER A 4 -1.00 49.67 18.86
N LEU A 5 -0.19 50.35 18.05
CA LEU A 5 0.81 49.72 17.17
C LEU A 5 2.09 49.29 17.91
N VAL A 6 2.46 50.02 18.97
CA VAL A 6 3.68 49.74 19.73
C VAL A 6 3.60 48.41 20.49
N PRO A 7 2.51 48.06 21.22
CA PRO A 7 2.42 46.77 21.90
C PRO A 7 2.33 45.59 20.94
N LEU A 8 1.73 45.78 19.73
CA LEU A 8 1.68 44.75 18.71
C LEU A 8 3.07 44.44 18.10
N ALA A 9 3.87 45.50 17.88
CA ALA A 9 5.24 45.34 17.38
C ALA A 9 6.16 44.66 18.43
N ILE A 10 6.03 45.02 19.71
CA ILE A 10 6.77 44.41 20.81
C ILE A 10 6.38 42.94 20.99
N GLY A 11 5.09 42.60 20.90
CA GLY A 11 4.57 41.26 20.96
C GLY A 11 5.10 40.36 19.81
N GLY A 12 5.17 40.92 18.60
CA GLY A 12 5.75 40.23 17.43
C GLY A 12 7.25 39.95 17.59
N VAL A 13 8.02 40.91 18.05
CA VAL A 13 9.48 40.77 18.27
C VAL A 13 9.76 39.78 19.40
N VAL A 14 9.00 39.81 20.49
CA VAL A 14 9.12 38.87 21.60
C VAL A 14 8.75 37.46 21.15
N SER A 15 7.71 37.30 20.37
CA SER A 15 7.30 36.00 19.82
C SER A 15 8.35 35.42 18.88
N LEU A 16 8.96 36.25 18.02
CA LEU A 16 10.04 35.85 17.13
C LEU A 16 11.32 35.48 17.89
N ALA A 17 11.66 36.24 18.92
CA ALA A 17 12.78 35.94 19.81
C ALA A 17 12.56 34.64 20.58
N LEU A 18 11.35 34.39 21.12
CA LEU A 18 11.00 33.13 21.74
C LEU A 18 11.09 31.95 20.79
N MET A 19 10.63 32.06 19.55
CA MET A 19 10.77 31.03 18.52
C MET A 19 12.24 30.75 18.19
N MET A 20 13.11 31.75 18.18
CA MET A 20 14.55 31.54 17.99
C MET A 20 15.23 30.85 19.19
N PHE A 21 14.80 31.17 20.41
CA PHE A 21 15.33 30.56 21.65
C PHE A 21 14.77 29.17 21.92
N LEU A 22 13.55 28.85 21.48
CA LEU A 22 12.90 27.57 21.65
C LEU A 22 13.19 26.60 20.47
N ARG A 23 14.25 26.82 19.70
CA ARG A 23 14.68 25.79 18.74
C ARG A 23 14.93 24.49 19.50
N PRO A 24 14.24 23.40 19.12
CA PRO A 24 14.54 22.12 19.72
C PRO A 24 16.04 21.83 19.53
N PRO A 25 16.72 21.27 20.53
CA PRO A 25 18.14 20.95 20.41
C PRO A 25 18.35 20.06 19.19
N GLU A 26 19.36 20.40 18.37
CA GLU A 26 19.75 19.56 17.25
C GLU A 26 19.99 18.13 17.78
N LYS A 27 19.27 17.17 17.21
CA LYS A 27 19.48 15.75 17.53
C LYS A 27 20.94 15.44 17.22
N ARG A 28 21.73 15.12 18.23
CA ARG A 28 23.11 14.68 18.04
C ARG A 28 23.05 13.27 17.45
N ASP A 29 23.37 13.16 16.17
CA ASP A 29 23.46 11.89 15.44
C ASP A 29 24.76 11.15 15.78
N SER A 30 25.03 10.95 17.08
CA SER A 30 26.23 10.25 17.55
C SER A 30 26.30 8.79 17.11
N HIS A 31 25.21 8.21 16.64
CA HIS A 31 25.11 6.82 16.18
C HIS A 31 24.64 6.69 14.72
N GLY A 32 24.77 7.77 13.93
CA GLY A 32 24.32 7.83 12.54
C GLY A 32 22.98 8.54 12.36
N SER A 33 22.67 8.89 11.13
CA SER A 33 21.45 9.64 10.76
C SER A 33 20.19 8.76 10.62
N ALA A 34 20.28 7.46 10.94
CA ALA A 34 19.15 6.54 10.81
C ALA A 34 18.04 6.89 11.82
N HIS A 35 16.83 7.11 11.32
CA HIS A 35 15.63 7.36 12.09
C HIS A 35 14.44 6.65 11.45
N TRP A 36 13.34 6.51 12.20
CA TRP A 36 12.09 6.04 11.64
C TRP A 36 11.57 7.07 10.64
N ALA A 37 11.15 6.59 9.45
CA ALA A 37 10.66 7.46 8.39
C ALA A 37 9.42 8.25 8.86
N GLU A 38 9.49 9.57 8.72
CA GLU A 38 8.38 10.48 8.94
C GLU A 38 7.60 10.69 7.64
N TYR A 39 6.42 11.30 7.72
CA TYR A 39 5.59 11.62 6.55
C TYR A 39 6.38 12.38 5.46
N SER A 40 7.22 13.33 5.88
CA SER A 40 8.06 14.12 4.98
C SER A 40 9.04 13.26 4.17
N ASP A 41 9.58 12.21 4.78
CA ASP A 41 10.55 11.31 4.15
C ASP A 41 9.83 10.40 3.14
N LEU A 42 8.69 9.82 3.54
CA LEU A 42 7.87 9.00 2.66
C LEU A 42 7.38 9.77 1.44
N ARG A 43 7.07 11.07 1.60
CA ARG A 43 6.68 11.95 0.51
C ARG A 43 7.86 12.28 -0.41
N LYS A 44 9.06 12.51 0.11
CA LYS A 44 10.28 12.71 -0.70
C LYS A 44 10.63 11.46 -1.50
N MET A 45 10.35 10.27 -0.94
CA MET A 45 10.55 8.99 -1.61
C MET A 45 9.42 8.65 -2.60
N ASP A 46 8.41 9.50 -2.74
CA ASP A 46 7.26 9.33 -3.62
C ASP A 46 6.48 8.01 -3.39
N LEU A 47 6.32 7.61 -2.13
CA LEU A 47 5.67 6.36 -1.76
C LEU A 47 4.13 6.46 -1.62
N PHE A 48 3.55 7.66 -1.70
CA PHE A 48 2.10 7.86 -1.65
C PHE A 48 1.40 7.73 -3.01
N ASN A 49 2.01 7.02 -3.94
CA ASN A 49 1.43 6.69 -5.23
C ASN A 49 0.24 5.75 -5.08
N LYS A 50 -0.65 5.74 -6.09
CA LYS A 50 -1.78 4.80 -6.14
C LYS A 50 -1.43 3.49 -6.84
N HIS A 51 -0.28 3.44 -7.51
CA HIS A 51 0.16 2.31 -8.33
C HIS A 51 1.59 1.94 -7.95
N GLY A 52 1.90 0.67 -8.02
CA GLY A 52 3.21 0.12 -7.71
C GLY A 52 3.13 -1.07 -6.75
N VAL A 53 4.29 -1.55 -6.35
CA VAL A 53 4.38 -2.61 -5.35
C VAL A 53 4.07 -2.04 -3.97
N VAL A 54 3.15 -2.64 -3.24
CA VAL A 54 2.86 -2.25 -1.86
C VAL A 54 4.06 -2.60 -0.98
N VAL A 55 4.67 -1.59 -0.38
CA VAL A 55 5.86 -1.75 0.48
C VAL A 55 5.55 -1.59 1.97
N GLY A 56 4.38 -1.08 2.29
CA GLY A 56 3.96 -0.91 3.68
C GLY A 56 2.62 -0.20 3.82
N LEU A 57 2.28 0.04 5.07
CA LEU A 57 1.11 0.80 5.49
C LEU A 57 1.58 1.96 6.37
N TYR A 58 1.19 3.16 6.01
CA TYR A 58 1.42 4.34 6.83
C TYR A 58 0.15 4.68 7.61
N ASP A 59 0.28 4.77 8.93
CA ASP A 59 -0.80 5.14 9.84
C ASP A 59 -0.44 6.48 10.49
N ASP A 60 -1.09 7.55 10.06
CA ASP A 60 -0.87 8.90 10.58
C ASP A 60 -1.70 9.15 11.84
N LYS A 61 -1.30 8.51 12.94
CA LYS A 61 -1.94 8.71 14.24
C LYS A 61 -1.74 10.10 14.82
N LEU A 62 -0.69 10.81 14.42
CA LEU A 62 -0.29 12.09 15.00
C LEU A 62 -0.88 13.29 14.27
N ALA A 63 -0.95 13.27 12.94
CA ALA A 63 -1.45 14.41 12.16
C ALA A 63 -2.97 14.63 12.30
N ASN A 64 -3.73 13.61 12.70
CA ASN A 64 -5.18 13.61 12.70
C ASN A 64 -5.83 13.46 14.07
N GLY A 65 -5.09 13.57 15.19
CA GLY A 65 -5.63 13.29 16.53
C GLY A 65 -6.93 14.03 16.85
N PHE A 66 -7.05 15.31 16.47
CA PHE A 66 -8.28 16.08 16.64
C PHE A 66 -9.39 15.63 15.68
N PHE A 67 -9.05 15.39 14.43
CA PHE A 67 -10.01 14.97 13.39
C PHE A 67 -10.51 13.55 13.66
N ILE A 68 -9.62 12.64 14.04
CA ILE A 68 -9.96 11.27 14.45
C ILE A 68 -10.91 11.28 15.65
N LYS A 69 -10.63 12.12 16.66
CA LYS A 69 -11.50 12.26 17.82
C LYS A 69 -12.90 12.72 17.42
N LYS A 70 -13.01 13.71 16.54
CA LYS A 70 -14.29 14.19 15.98
C LYS A 70 -15.02 13.11 15.18
N CYS A 71 -14.32 12.40 14.32
CA CYS A 71 -14.91 11.28 13.57
C CYS A 71 -15.42 10.16 14.50
N THR A 72 -14.70 9.86 15.57
CA THR A 72 -15.12 8.86 16.57
C THR A 72 -16.38 9.33 17.31
N GLU A 73 -16.48 10.61 17.66
CA GLU A 73 -17.68 11.19 18.27
C GLU A 73 -18.90 11.09 17.34
N ILE A 74 -18.70 11.40 16.04
CA ILE A 74 -19.76 11.28 15.02
C ILE A 74 -20.20 9.83 14.84
N LEU A 75 -19.24 8.88 14.79
CA LEU A 75 -19.56 7.45 14.71
C LEU A 75 -20.41 6.97 15.89
N ARG A 76 -20.04 7.35 17.11
CA ARG A 76 -20.81 7.00 18.31
C ARG A 76 -22.22 7.58 18.27
N TRP A 77 -22.36 8.81 17.80
CA TRP A 77 -23.67 9.44 17.65
C TRP A 77 -24.54 8.73 16.60
N ILE A 78 -23.97 8.39 15.43
CA ILE A 78 -24.69 7.65 14.38
C ILE A 78 -25.08 6.26 14.90
N GLU A 79 -24.21 5.60 15.65
CA GLU A 79 -24.46 4.28 16.23
C GLU A 79 -25.59 4.31 17.27
N SER A 80 -25.61 5.33 18.14
CA SER A 80 -26.71 5.57 19.07
C SER A 80 -28.05 5.73 18.31
N LYS A 81 -28.07 6.58 17.30
CA LYS A 81 -29.29 6.79 16.49
C LYS A 81 -29.72 5.57 15.68
N LYS A 82 -28.78 4.78 15.19
CA LYS A 82 -29.05 3.49 14.55
C LYS A 82 -29.76 2.53 15.51
N ASN A 83 -29.29 2.45 16.75
CA ASN A 83 -29.83 1.56 17.77
C ASN A 83 -31.22 2.03 18.29
N GLU A 84 -31.39 3.35 18.45
CA GLU A 84 -32.66 3.94 18.88
C GLU A 84 -33.78 3.79 17.85
N THR A 85 -33.46 4.00 16.55
CA THR A 85 -34.48 4.14 15.50
C THR A 85 -34.65 2.86 14.67
N GLY A 86 -33.70 1.95 14.69
CA GLY A 86 -33.69 0.72 13.87
C GLY A 86 -33.66 0.96 12.35
N SER A 87 -33.56 2.23 11.93
CA SER A 87 -33.72 2.68 10.56
C SER A 87 -32.60 2.21 9.64
N ASN A 88 -32.95 1.68 8.48
CA ASN A 88 -32.00 1.32 7.43
C ASN A 88 -31.18 2.51 6.91
N PHE A 89 -31.70 3.73 7.05
CA PHE A 89 -31.01 4.97 6.70
C PHE A 89 -29.76 5.15 7.56
N TYR A 90 -29.88 5.06 8.89
CA TYR A 90 -28.72 5.18 9.79
C TYR A 90 -27.75 4.01 9.65
N LYS A 91 -28.22 2.80 9.36
CA LYS A 91 -27.35 1.64 9.04
C LYS A 91 -26.46 1.92 7.82
N LYS A 92 -27.06 2.50 6.76
CA LYS A 92 -26.34 2.83 5.52
C LYS A 92 -25.31 3.96 5.76
N ILE A 93 -25.70 5.02 6.50
CA ILE A 93 -24.80 6.12 6.86
C ILE A 93 -23.64 5.60 7.69
N TYR A 94 -23.89 4.79 8.71
CA TYR A 94 -22.86 4.20 9.57
C TYR A 94 -21.84 3.41 8.75
N LYS A 95 -22.30 2.53 7.86
CA LYS A 95 -21.44 1.72 6.99
C LYS A 95 -20.56 2.58 6.08
N ASN A 96 -21.16 3.60 5.45
CA ASN A 96 -20.42 4.49 4.55
C ASN A 96 -19.41 5.36 5.31
N PHE A 97 -19.81 5.88 6.48
CA PHE A 97 -18.92 6.70 7.30
C PHE A 97 -17.80 5.88 7.93
N LEU A 98 -18.07 4.63 8.33
CA LEU A 98 -17.05 3.71 8.81
C LEU A 98 -16.02 3.38 7.72
N GLY A 99 -16.48 3.15 6.48
CA GLY A 99 -15.61 2.95 5.32
C GLY A 99 -14.74 4.18 5.04
N PHE A 100 -15.34 5.36 5.08
CA PHE A 100 -14.62 6.64 4.95
C PHE A 100 -13.60 6.82 6.08
N TYR A 101 -13.99 6.59 7.34
CA TYR A 101 -13.10 6.69 8.49
C TYR A 101 -11.93 5.72 8.41
N ALA A 102 -12.18 4.48 7.99
CA ALA A 102 -11.12 3.50 7.77
C ALA A 102 -10.15 3.93 6.66
N SER A 103 -10.64 4.61 5.61
CA SER A 103 -9.81 5.11 4.51
C SER A 103 -8.94 6.32 4.86
N LEU A 104 -9.29 7.07 5.90
CA LEU A 104 -8.57 8.29 6.30
C LEU A 104 -7.26 8.02 7.05
N ASN A 105 -7.14 6.85 7.66
CA ASN A 105 -6.09 6.56 8.65
C ASN A 105 -5.00 5.63 8.14
N HIS A 106 -5.20 5.03 6.96
CA HIS A 106 -4.30 4.03 6.43
C HIS A 106 -3.98 4.32 4.96
N TYR A 107 -2.74 4.65 4.70
CA TYR A 107 -2.23 4.81 3.35
C TYR A 107 -1.34 3.64 3.01
N TYR A 108 -1.69 2.87 1.99
CA TYR A 108 -0.72 1.96 1.42
C TYR A 108 0.39 2.74 0.76
N LEU A 109 1.62 2.40 1.09
CA LEU A 109 2.81 2.95 0.47
C LEU A 109 3.16 2.08 -0.72
N HIS A 110 3.33 2.69 -1.88
CA HIS A 110 3.62 2.01 -3.13
C HIS A 110 4.96 2.45 -3.67
N ASP A 111 5.81 1.49 -4.02
CA ASP A 111 7.02 1.75 -4.80
C ASP A 111 6.70 1.54 -6.28
N ASN A 112 6.77 2.61 -7.06
CA ASN A 112 6.58 2.61 -8.50
C ASN A 112 7.90 2.78 -9.26
N SER A 113 9.03 2.52 -8.62
CA SER A 113 10.34 2.59 -9.24
C SER A 113 10.62 1.35 -10.09
N ASN A 114 11.54 1.48 -11.05
CA ASN A 114 12.02 0.36 -11.89
C ASN A 114 13.06 -0.52 -11.17
N LYS A 115 13.08 -0.52 -9.85
CA LYS A 115 14.06 -1.24 -9.04
C LYS A 115 13.51 -2.56 -8.55
N HIS A 116 14.38 -3.54 -8.37
CA HIS A 116 14.02 -4.79 -7.74
C HIS A 116 13.81 -4.58 -6.23
N LEU A 117 12.77 -5.22 -5.69
CA LEU A 117 12.48 -5.22 -4.26
C LEU A 117 12.77 -6.60 -3.68
N ALA A 118 13.60 -6.66 -2.63
CA ALA A 118 13.84 -7.86 -1.85
C ALA A 118 13.22 -7.72 -0.46
N VAL A 119 12.40 -8.71 -0.07
CA VAL A 119 11.77 -8.77 1.25
C VAL A 119 12.29 -9.98 2.01
N VAL A 120 13.10 -9.74 3.02
CA VAL A 120 13.68 -10.79 3.88
C VAL A 120 12.94 -10.81 5.22
N ALA A 121 12.21 -11.89 5.46
CA ALA A 121 11.44 -12.04 6.69
C ALA A 121 11.17 -13.52 6.99
N PRO A 122 11.07 -13.94 8.25
CA PRO A 122 10.82 -15.32 8.63
C PRO A 122 9.44 -15.82 8.14
N THR A 123 9.22 -17.12 8.23
CA THR A 123 7.91 -17.73 7.97
C THR A 123 6.86 -17.16 8.94
N ARG A 124 5.61 -17.02 8.47
CA ARG A 124 4.48 -16.45 9.23
C ARG A 124 4.64 -14.97 9.65
N SER A 125 5.58 -14.24 9.07
CA SER A 125 5.78 -12.81 9.32
C SER A 125 4.76 -11.90 8.62
N GLY A 126 3.80 -12.45 7.89
CA GLY A 126 2.78 -11.66 7.19
C GLY A 126 3.20 -11.14 5.81
N LYS A 127 4.31 -11.60 5.21
CA LYS A 127 4.74 -11.16 3.86
C LYS A 127 3.63 -11.25 2.81
N GLY A 128 2.94 -12.39 2.77
CA GLY A 128 1.85 -12.63 1.82
C GLY A 128 0.70 -11.65 2.03
N VAL A 129 0.21 -11.56 3.26
CA VAL A 129 -0.97 -10.75 3.61
C VAL A 129 -0.67 -9.25 3.59
N GLY A 130 0.54 -8.86 4.00
CA GLY A 130 0.92 -7.44 4.14
C GLY A 130 1.44 -6.79 2.87
N LEU A 131 2.06 -7.55 1.96
CA LEU A 131 2.72 -7.00 0.77
C LEU A 131 2.19 -7.61 -0.53
N ILE A 132 2.21 -8.94 -0.67
CA ILE A 132 1.90 -9.62 -1.94
C ILE A 132 0.42 -9.46 -2.29
N ILE A 133 -0.47 -9.85 -1.38
CA ILE A 133 -1.92 -9.79 -1.63
C ILE A 133 -2.40 -8.35 -1.88
N PRO A 134 -2.04 -7.33 -1.07
CA PRO A 134 -2.41 -5.94 -1.36
C PRO A 134 -1.87 -5.44 -2.69
N THR A 135 -0.64 -5.80 -3.07
CA THR A 135 -0.06 -5.48 -4.38
C THR A 135 -0.92 -6.04 -5.50
N LEU A 136 -1.32 -7.32 -5.41
CA LEU A 136 -2.11 -8.00 -6.45
C LEU A 136 -3.57 -7.54 -6.50
N LEU A 137 -4.13 -7.05 -5.40
CA LEU A 137 -5.51 -6.57 -5.32
C LEU A 137 -5.70 -5.10 -5.69
N GLY A 138 -4.67 -4.28 -5.65
CA GLY A 138 -4.87 -2.85 -5.89
C GLY A 138 -3.63 -2.08 -6.32
N GLY A 139 -2.44 -2.52 -5.92
CA GLY A 139 -1.23 -1.78 -6.20
C GLY A 139 -0.70 -1.98 -7.62
N TRP A 140 -0.76 -3.20 -8.14
CA TRP A 140 -0.16 -3.57 -9.43
C TRP A 140 -1.22 -3.95 -10.45
N THR A 141 -1.41 -3.13 -11.47
CA THR A 141 -2.42 -3.33 -12.52
C THR A 141 -1.87 -3.96 -13.80
N GLU A 142 -0.56 -4.03 -13.94
CA GLU A 142 0.12 -4.56 -15.13
C GLU A 142 0.30 -6.09 -15.06
N SER A 143 0.88 -6.66 -16.11
CA SER A 143 1.18 -8.09 -16.18
C SER A 143 2.15 -8.50 -15.09
N CYS A 144 1.95 -9.68 -14.52
CA CYS A 144 2.84 -10.22 -13.49
C CYS A 144 2.90 -11.75 -13.55
N ILE A 145 4.04 -12.29 -13.15
CA ILE A 145 4.26 -13.72 -12.96
C ILE A 145 4.44 -13.95 -11.46
N ILE A 146 3.67 -14.89 -10.89
CA ILE A 146 3.63 -15.13 -9.46
C ILE A 146 4.01 -16.59 -9.20
N ASN A 147 5.11 -16.82 -8.49
CA ASN A 147 5.45 -18.15 -7.98
C ASN A 147 4.69 -18.39 -6.67
N ASP A 148 3.62 -19.20 -6.74
CA ASP A 148 2.68 -19.44 -5.64
C ASP A 148 2.65 -20.93 -5.26
N ILE A 149 3.67 -21.36 -4.54
CA ILE A 149 3.87 -22.79 -4.17
C ILE A 149 2.68 -23.34 -3.39
N LYS A 150 1.95 -22.51 -2.64
CA LYS A 150 0.83 -22.93 -1.78
C LYS A 150 -0.55 -22.66 -2.39
N SER A 151 -0.61 -22.03 -3.55
CA SER A 151 -1.84 -21.57 -4.20
C SER A 151 -2.71 -20.63 -3.35
N GLU A 152 -2.14 -20.03 -2.28
CA GLU A 152 -2.83 -19.10 -1.40
C GLU A 152 -3.13 -17.77 -2.13
N ASN A 153 -2.16 -17.24 -2.87
CA ASN A 153 -2.31 -16.00 -3.63
C ASN A 153 -3.31 -16.18 -4.77
N TRP A 154 -3.28 -17.31 -5.46
CA TRP A 154 -4.26 -17.66 -6.49
C TRP A 154 -5.69 -17.61 -5.95
N GLY A 155 -5.94 -18.32 -4.84
CA GLY A 155 -7.27 -18.40 -4.24
C GLY A 155 -7.87 -17.04 -3.87
N VAL A 156 -7.03 -16.09 -3.43
CA VAL A 156 -7.49 -14.77 -2.97
C VAL A 156 -7.55 -13.74 -4.10
N THR A 157 -6.64 -13.77 -5.07
CA THR A 157 -6.44 -12.65 -6.00
C THR A 157 -6.91 -12.92 -7.43
N ALA A 158 -6.92 -14.17 -7.89
CA ALA A 158 -7.21 -14.53 -9.28
C ALA A 158 -8.60 -14.08 -9.74
N GLY A 159 -9.62 -14.28 -8.91
CA GLY A 159 -10.98 -13.85 -9.20
C GLY A 159 -11.13 -12.34 -9.33
N TYR A 160 -10.46 -11.58 -8.47
CA TYR A 160 -10.44 -10.13 -8.54
C TYR A 160 -9.76 -9.64 -9.84
N ARG A 161 -8.57 -10.15 -10.15
CA ARG A 161 -7.83 -9.76 -11.37
C ARG A 161 -8.60 -10.10 -12.65
N LYS A 162 -9.28 -11.26 -12.68
CA LYS A 162 -10.18 -11.61 -13.78
C LYS A 162 -11.33 -10.61 -13.91
N LYS A 163 -11.94 -10.19 -12.79
CA LYS A 163 -13.02 -9.17 -12.77
C LYS A 163 -12.53 -7.81 -13.29
N MET A 164 -11.25 -7.49 -13.08
CA MET A 164 -10.61 -6.28 -13.62
C MET A 164 -10.29 -6.38 -15.13
N GLY A 165 -10.67 -7.46 -15.80
CA GLY A 165 -10.48 -7.65 -17.24
C GLY A 165 -9.13 -8.26 -17.63
N GLN A 166 -8.36 -8.77 -16.67
CA GLN A 166 -7.06 -9.38 -16.95
C GLN A 166 -7.22 -10.86 -17.32
N THR A 167 -6.35 -11.33 -18.21
CA THR A 167 -6.20 -12.76 -18.48
C THR A 167 -5.41 -13.39 -17.33
N VAL A 168 -6.03 -14.36 -16.64
CA VAL A 168 -5.42 -15.00 -15.47
C VAL A 168 -5.19 -16.47 -15.81
N ILE A 169 -3.94 -16.90 -15.80
CA ILE A 169 -3.51 -18.24 -16.18
C ILE A 169 -2.91 -18.93 -14.94
N LYS A 170 -3.37 -20.13 -14.64
CA LYS A 170 -2.78 -21.00 -13.63
C LYS A 170 -1.97 -22.09 -14.33
N PHE A 171 -0.71 -22.21 -13.97
CA PHE A 171 0.16 -23.31 -14.42
C PHE A 171 0.60 -24.13 -13.21
N GLU A 172 0.05 -25.31 -13.09
CA GLU A 172 0.33 -26.26 -12.01
C GLU A 172 0.60 -27.65 -12.63
N PRO A 173 1.88 -27.97 -12.90
CA PRO A 173 2.23 -29.20 -13.63
C PRO A 173 1.77 -30.49 -12.94
N THR A 174 1.56 -30.44 -11.62
CA THR A 174 1.13 -31.60 -10.82
C THR A 174 -0.38 -31.78 -10.75
N ALA A 175 -1.17 -30.83 -11.25
CA ALA A 175 -2.61 -30.91 -11.22
C ALA A 175 -3.13 -31.93 -12.25
N THR A 176 -3.97 -32.86 -11.78
CA THR A 176 -4.58 -33.94 -12.61
C THR A 176 -6.05 -33.66 -12.96
N ASP A 177 -6.64 -32.63 -12.37
CA ASP A 177 -8.07 -32.30 -12.47
C ASP A 177 -8.45 -31.43 -13.68
N GLY A 178 -7.47 -31.09 -14.54
CA GLY A 178 -7.67 -30.23 -15.69
C GLY A 178 -7.82 -28.73 -15.37
N SER A 179 -7.62 -28.30 -14.13
CA SER A 179 -7.72 -26.91 -13.69
C SER A 179 -6.54 -26.04 -14.08
N THR A 180 -5.50 -26.64 -14.65
CA THR A 180 -4.23 -25.98 -15.03
C THR A 180 -4.13 -25.73 -16.53
N ALA A 181 -3.48 -24.65 -16.92
CA ALA A 181 -3.04 -24.47 -18.30
C ALA A 181 -2.02 -25.55 -18.66
N ARG A 182 -2.02 -25.91 -19.93
CA ARG A 182 -1.04 -26.85 -20.48
C ARG A 182 -0.13 -26.09 -21.43
N TRP A 183 1.15 -26.35 -21.32
CA TRP A 183 2.15 -25.79 -22.20
C TRP A 183 3.14 -26.91 -22.59
N ASN A 184 3.38 -27.03 -23.89
CA ASN A 184 4.38 -27.96 -24.41
C ASN A 184 5.53 -27.11 -24.99
N PRO A 185 6.70 -27.08 -24.33
CA PRO A 185 7.83 -26.28 -24.79
C PRO A 185 8.30 -26.68 -26.19
N LEU A 186 8.10 -27.93 -26.61
CA LEU A 186 8.47 -28.39 -27.96
C LEU A 186 7.68 -27.66 -29.09
N ASN A 187 6.49 -27.11 -28.77
CA ASN A 187 5.73 -26.34 -29.75
C ASN A 187 6.33 -24.97 -30.05
N GLU A 188 7.26 -24.52 -29.22
CA GLU A 188 7.97 -23.23 -29.41
C GLU A 188 9.15 -23.36 -30.38
N ILE A 189 9.52 -24.56 -30.79
CA ILE A 189 10.61 -24.78 -31.74
C ILE A 189 10.10 -24.41 -33.13
N PRO A 190 10.72 -23.44 -33.82
CA PRO A 190 10.32 -23.00 -35.14
C PRO A 190 10.79 -24.00 -36.24
N ILE A 191 10.07 -25.12 -36.37
CA ILE A 191 10.40 -26.24 -37.24
C ILE A 191 10.50 -25.76 -38.69
N GLY A 192 11.58 -26.16 -39.40
CA GLY A 192 11.81 -25.81 -40.78
C GLY A 192 12.43 -24.42 -41.01
N THR A 193 12.86 -23.76 -39.95
CA THR A 193 13.58 -22.47 -40.03
C THR A 193 15.07 -22.63 -39.70
N GLU A 194 15.87 -21.62 -40.01
CA GLU A 194 17.31 -21.59 -39.66
C GLU A 194 17.54 -21.62 -38.11
N GLU A 195 16.52 -21.25 -37.34
CA GLU A 195 16.60 -21.19 -35.86
C GLU A 195 16.23 -22.53 -35.20
N GLU A 196 15.76 -23.53 -35.94
CA GLU A 196 15.31 -24.82 -35.40
C GLU A 196 16.36 -25.48 -34.53
N VAL A 197 17.60 -25.54 -35.01
CA VAL A 197 18.70 -26.20 -34.29
C VAL A 197 19.07 -25.49 -33.02
N SER A 198 19.19 -24.16 -33.06
CA SER A 198 19.53 -23.34 -31.91
C SER A 198 18.41 -23.35 -30.84
N ALA A 199 17.15 -23.28 -31.27
CA ALA A 199 15.99 -23.37 -30.37
C ALA A 199 15.90 -24.73 -29.69
N SER A 200 16.14 -25.83 -30.45
CA SER A 200 16.15 -27.18 -29.91
C SER A 200 17.29 -27.40 -28.89
N GLN A 201 18.48 -26.86 -29.18
CA GLN A 201 19.60 -26.91 -28.25
C GLN A 201 19.33 -26.11 -26.98
N ASN A 202 18.82 -24.90 -27.10
CA ASN A 202 18.47 -24.07 -25.94
C ASN A 202 17.44 -24.77 -25.03
N LEU A 203 16.46 -25.45 -25.62
CA LEU A 203 15.45 -26.16 -24.85
C LEU A 203 16.03 -27.42 -24.14
N ALA A 204 17.03 -28.04 -24.72
CA ALA A 204 17.68 -29.22 -24.15
C ALA A 204 18.61 -28.88 -22.96
N TYR A 205 19.03 -27.62 -22.82
CA TYR A 205 19.90 -27.17 -21.72
C TYR A 205 19.12 -26.63 -20.50
N VAL A 206 17.80 -26.58 -20.54
CA VAL A 206 16.93 -26.16 -19.43
C VAL A 206 16.48 -27.39 -18.62
#